data_987ab81f35d14c52683ecfdd99a8d747
#
_entry.id   987ab81f35d14c52683ecfdd99a8d747
#
_cell.length_a   1.000
_cell.length_b   1.000
_cell.length_c   1.000
_cell.angle_alpha   90.00
_cell.angle_beta   90.00
_cell.angle_gamma   90.00
#
_symmetry.space_group_name_H-M   'P 1'
#
loop_
_entity.id
_entity.type
_entity.pdbx_description
1 polymer ?
#
loop_
_entity_poly.entity_id
_entity_poly.type
_entity_poly.pdbx_seq_one_letter_code
_entity_poly.pdbx_strand_id
1 'polypeptide(L)'
;VLDYELDLWGRLAREREASEALLEQSLFAHDAVRLNVIADVVATYFDLRSAERQLRITEATVASREETFRLEQLRFDVGESDELALRQAQSELESTLAQLPGQRERVRMLEGALALLVGMTPAELMAELDYGDTELEAIALPDGVPAVLPSALLLRRPDIRSAEAGLVAANAGIGVAEASRLPRFNLGGLLGTAAGDAGDLFTSAAGTWGLSATVMGPLFDFGRSASRIETAEALAEQAEVQYRATVAQAFNEVRNALVSYEASGERVEAIGRQVAAFERTLELAEVRYREGFVGFIELLDAQRALLAAELALSEAMRDRLTATATLFKALGGGWQVEG
;
A
#
# COMPACT_ATOMS: atom_id res chain seq x y z
N VAL A 1 -6.69 -17.92 48.89
CA VAL A 1 -5.81 -18.96 48.34
C VAL A 1 -4.75 -18.24 47.54
N LEU A 2 -3.48 -18.53 47.77
CA LEU A 2 -2.32 -18.07 47.03
C LEU A 2 -1.69 -19.30 46.38
N ASP A 3 -1.38 -19.22 45.11
CA ASP A 3 -0.69 -20.27 44.37
C ASP A 3 0.44 -19.64 43.55
N TYR A 4 1.67 -20.14 43.71
CA TYR A 4 2.86 -19.62 43.06
C TYR A 4 3.73 -20.74 42.51
N GLU A 5 3.92 -20.76 41.19
CA GLU A 5 4.86 -21.68 40.53
C GLU A 5 6.28 -21.11 40.61
N LEU A 6 7.19 -21.90 41.18
CA LEU A 6 8.62 -21.60 41.17
C LEU A 6 9.20 -21.95 39.79
N ASP A 7 9.60 -20.95 39.02
CA ASP A 7 10.14 -21.15 37.67
C ASP A 7 11.63 -21.57 37.70
N LEU A 8 11.88 -22.78 38.18
CA LEU A 8 13.25 -23.29 38.32
C LEU A 8 13.89 -23.64 36.95
N TRP A 9 13.07 -23.92 35.94
CA TRP A 9 13.51 -24.36 34.64
C TRP A 9 13.33 -23.30 33.54
N GLY A 10 12.87 -22.14 33.93
CA GLY A 10 12.67 -21.00 33.01
C GLY A 10 11.43 -21.16 32.09
N ARG A 11 10.50 -22.06 32.39
CA ARG A 11 9.28 -22.25 31.57
C ARG A 11 8.47 -20.96 31.46
N LEU A 12 8.17 -20.33 32.61
CA LEU A 12 7.39 -19.08 32.67
C LEU A 12 8.18 -17.91 32.07
N ALA A 13 9.49 -17.88 32.28
CA ALA A 13 10.37 -16.87 31.68
C ALA A 13 10.34 -16.96 30.14
N ARG A 14 10.43 -18.19 29.58
CA ARG A 14 10.34 -18.41 28.13
C ARG A 14 8.94 -18.14 27.57
N GLU A 15 7.88 -18.49 28.32
CA GLU A 15 6.50 -18.18 27.95
C GLU A 15 6.24 -16.67 27.91
N ARG A 16 6.82 -15.94 28.85
CA ARG A 16 6.80 -14.48 28.87
C ARG A 16 7.57 -13.91 27.66
N GLU A 17 8.79 -14.38 27.39
CA GLU A 17 9.59 -13.98 26.24
C GLU A 17 8.83 -14.20 24.92
N ALA A 18 8.20 -15.39 24.76
CA ALA A 18 7.36 -15.68 23.60
C ALA A 18 6.20 -14.69 23.48
N SER A 19 5.52 -14.39 24.58
CA SER A 19 4.38 -13.47 24.58
C SER A 19 4.78 -12.02 24.30
N GLU A 20 5.91 -11.56 24.83
CA GLU A 20 6.48 -10.23 24.55
C GLU A 20 6.87 -10.13 23.05
N ALA A 21 7.51 -11.16 22.50
CA ALA A 21 7.86 -11.20 21.08
C ALA A 21 6.61 -11.24 20.15
N LEU A 22 5.55 -11.96 20.54
CA LEU A 22 4.26 -11.93 19.80
C LEU A 22 3.58 -10.55 19.86
N LEU A 23 3.70 -9.83 20.97
CA LEU A 23 3.23 -8.45 21.05
C LEU A 23 4.02 -7.56 20.08
N GLU A 24 5.35 -7.64 20.08
CA GLU A 24 6.20 -6.90 19.16
C GLU A 24 5.87 -7.25 17.69
N GLN A 25 5.70 -8.53 17.38
CA GLN A 25 5.26 -8.98 16.06
C GLN A 25 3.97 -8.28 15.63
N SER A 26 2.98 -8.20 16.51
CA SER A 26 1.70 -7.55 16.23
C SER A 26 1.84 -6.04 16.03
N LEU A 27 2.70 -5.36 16.81
CA LEU A 27 2.97 -3.94 16.67
C LEU A 27 3.64 -3.64 15.32
N PHE A 28 4.65 -4.42 14.93
CA PHE A 28 5.29 -4.24 13.63
C PHE A 28 4.38 -4.64 12.47
N ALA A 29 3.52 -5.64 12.63
CA ALA A 29 2.50 -5.98 11.62
C ALA A 29 1.51 -4.82 11.42
N HIS A 30 1.08 -4.16 12.51
CA HIS A 30 0.27 -2.94 12.44
C HIS A 30 0.99 -1.83 11.65
N ASP A 31 2.27 -1.59 11.94
CA ASP A 31 3.04 -0.56 11.24
C ASP A 31 3.24 -0.90 9.74
N ALA A 32 3.39 -2.19 9.40
CA ALA A 32 3.45 -2.65 8.02
C ALA A 32 2.13 -2.38 7.29
N VAL A 33 0.98 -2.67 7.92
CA VAL A 33 -0.35 -2.37 7.36
C VAL A 33 -0.52 -0.86 7.18
N ARG A 34 -0.15 -0.06 8.18
CA ARG A 34 -0.22 1.40 8.11
C ARG A 34 0.60 1.96 6.94
N LEU A 35 1.82 1.46 6.74
CA LEU A 35 2.67 1.85 5.61
C LEU A 35 2.03 1.49 4.27
N ASN A 36 1.42 0.32 4.17
CA ASN A 36 0.69 -0.10 2.98
C ASN A 36 -0.50 0.82 2.68
N VAL A 37 -1.34 1.11 3.68
CA VAL A 37 -2.50 2.00 3.52
C VAL A 37 -2.05 3.40 3.07
N ILE A 38 -0.99 3.95 3.67
CA ILE A 38 -0.45 5.26 3.24
C ILE A 38 -0.01 5.21 1.78
N ALA A 39 0.69 4.15 1.36
CA ALA A 39 1.11 4.01 -0.03
C ALA A 39 -0.09 3.87 -1.00
N ASP A 40 -1.13 3.14 -0.59
CA ASP A 40 -2.35 2.97 -1.38
C ASP A 40 -3.15 4.29 -1.50
N VAL A 41 -3.22 5.09 -0.42
CA VAL A 41 -3.81 6.45 -0.45
C VAL A 41 -3.06 7.33 -1.45
N VAL A 42 -1.72 7.35 -1.38
CA VAL A 42 -0.87 8.16 -2.27
C VAL A 42 -1.02 7.72 -3.73
N ALA A 43 -1.00 6.41 -4.00
CA ALA A 43 -1.17 5.87 -5.35
C ALA A 43 -2.56 6.20 -5.92
N THR A 44 -3.63 6.01 -5.13
CA THR A 44 -5.00 6.32 -5.53
C THR A 44 -5.18 7.83 -5.77
N TYR A 45 -4.53 8.67 -4.99
CA TYR A 45 -4.52 10.11 -5.21
C TYR A 45 -3.86 10.48 -6.56
N PHE A 46 -2.73 9.87 -6.90
CA PHE A 46 -2.08 10.11 -8.20
C PHE A 46 -2.92 9.57 -9.37
N ASP A 47 -3.58 8.42 -9.19
CA ASP A 47 -4.52 7.89 -10.17
C ASP A 47 -5.70 8.84 -10.40
N LEU A 48 -6.26 9.43 -9.34
CA LEU A 48 -7.33 10.42 -9.42
C LEU A 48 -6.87 11.67 -10.18
N ARG A 49 -5.71 12.24 -9.83
CA ARG A 49 -5.17 13.44 -10.50
C ARG A 49 -4.89 13.18 -11.99
N SER A 50 -4.37 12.00 -12.33
CA SER A 50 -4.18 11.61 -13.73
C SER A 50 -5.52 11.47 -14.47
N ALA A 51 -6.53 10.86 -13.85
CA ALA A 51 -7.86 10.71 -14.46
C ALA A 51 -8.55 12.07 -14.70
N GLU A 52 -8.47 12.98 -13.74
CA GLU A 52 -8.97 14.35 -13.89
C GLU A 52 -8.27 15.11 -15.01
N ARG A 53 -6.93 14.98 -15.11
CA ARG A 53 -6.17 15.57 -16.21
C ARG A 53 -6.62 15.00 -17.57
N GLN A 54 -6.74 13.67 -17.67
CA GLN A 54 -7.20 13.03 -18.91
C GLN A 54 -8.61 13.49 -19.29
N LEU A 55 -9.50 13.66 -18.31
CA LEU A 55 -10.83 14.23 -18.54
C LEU A 55 -10.76 15.67 -19.10
N ARG A 56 -9.94 16.55 -18.48
CA ARG A 56 -9.73 17.91 -18.97
C ARG A 56 -9.18 17.97 -20.39
N ILE A 57 -8.17 17.13 -20.70
CA ILE A 57 -7.61 17.00 -22.08
C ILE A 57 -8.71 16.61 -23.06
N THR A 58 -9.52 15.63 -22.72
CA THR A 58 -10.59 15.16 -23.59
C THR A 58 -11.70 16.20 -23.76
N GLU A 59 -12.09 16.92 -22.69
CA GLU A 59 -13.06 18.02 -22.76
C GLU A 59 -12.54 19.18 -23.64
N ALA A 60 -11.26 19.53 -23.52
CA ALA A 60 -10.63 20.53 -24.39
C ALA A 60 -10.60 20.04 -25.88
N THR A 61 -10.32 18.76 -26.08
CA THR A 61 -10.35 18.16 -27.43
C THR A 61 -11.77 18.17 -28.02
N VAL A 62 -12.79 17.88 -27.22
CA VAL A 62 -14.19 17.99 -27.67
C VAL A 62 -14.49 19.40 -28.17
N ALA A 63 -14.15 20.43 -27.38
CA ALA A 63 -14.37 21.82 -27.77
C ALA A 63 -13.65 22.18 -29.08
N SER A 64 -12.40 21.72 -29.27
CA SER A 64 -11.66 21.92 -30.51
C SER A 64 -12.31 21.21 -31.71
N ARG A 65 -12.82 19.99 -31.50
CA ARG A 65 -13.49 19.21 -32.56
C ARG A 65 -14.88 19.75 -32.91
N GLU A 66 -15.60 20.31 -31.94
CA GLU A 66 -16.86 21.02 -32.20
C GLU A 66 -16.63 22.23 -33.11
N GLU A 67 -15.58 22.99 -32.87
CA GLU A 67 -15.22 24.13 -33.73
C GLU A 67 -14.77 23.67 -35.12
N THR A 68 -13.98 22.60 -35.22
CA THR A 68 -13.57 22.00 -36.48
C THR A 68 -14.79 21.50 -37.28
N PHE A 69 -15.72 20.78 -36.64
CA PHE A 69 -16.95 20.30 -37.29
C PHE A 69 -17.80 21.47 -37.79
N ARG A 70 -17.96 22.52 -36.97
CA ARG A 70 -18.70 23.72 -37.38
C ARG A 70 -18.09 24.42 -38.58
N LEU A 71 -16.76 24.50 -38.65
CA LEU A 71 -16.03 25.08 -39.77
C LEU A 71 -16.24 24.24 -41.06
N GLU A 72 -16.11 22.92 -40.95
CA GLU A 72 -16.30 22.01 -42.09
C GLU A 72 -17.75 22.03 -42.58
N GLN A 73 -18.73 22.14 -41.68
CA GLN A 73 -20.14 22.31 -42.09
C GLN A 73 -20.33 23.61 -42.90
N LEU A 74 -19.74 24.74 -42.41
CA LEU A 74 -19.83 26.00 -43.14
C LEU A 74 -19.19 25.95 -44.55
N ARG A 75 -18.02 25.33 -44.64
CA ARG A 75 -17.30 25.14 -45.92
C ARG A 75 -18.08 24.24 -46.88
N PHE A 76 -18.71 23.17 -46.39
CA PHE A 76 -19.54 22.31 -47.17
C PHE A 76 -20.78 23.07 -47.73
N ASP A 77 -21.44 23.86 -46.87
CA ASP A 77 -22.64 24.62 -47.24
C ASP A 77 -22.37 25.66 -48.34
N VAL A 78 -21.12 26.20 -48.39
CA VAL A 78 -20.71 27.16 -49.43
C VAL A 78 -20.00 26.47 -50.63
N GLY A 79 -19.84 25.14 -50.59
CA GLY A 79 -19.25 24.37 -51.67
C GLY A 79 -17.71 24.37 -51.73
N GLU A 80 -17.04 24.76 -50.62
CA GLU A 80 -15.57 24.78 -50.48
C GLU A 80 -14.98 23.48 -49.91
N SER A 81 -15.82 22.59 -49.38
CA SER A 81 -15.40 21.31 -48.81
C SER A 81 -16.30 20.19 -49.36
N ASP A 82 -15.84 18.93 -49.34
CA ASP A 82 -16.61 17.78 -49.74
C ASP A 82 -17.34 17.13 -48.54
N GLU A 83 -18.33 16.29 -48.85
CA GLU A 83 -19.12 15.59 -47.81
C GLU A 83 -18.24 14.64 -46.97
N LEU A 84 -17.14 14.10 -47.52
CA LEU A 84 -16.25 13.20 -46.82
C LEU A 84 -15.56 13.89 -45.67
N ALA A 85 -14.98 15.08 -45.86
CA ALA A 85 -14.35 15.88 -44.81
C ALA A 85 -15.33 16.22 -43.70
N LEU A 86 -16.55 16.65 -44.05
CA LEU A 86 -17.61 16.92 -43.06
C LEU A 86 -17.96 15.69 -42.23
N ARG A 87 -18.13 14.50 -42.87
CA ARG A 87 -18.46 13.26 -42.16
C ARG A 87 -17.29 12.77 -41.31
N GLN A 88 -16.06 12.98 -41.71
CA GLN A 88 -14.88 12.70 -40.90
C GLN A 88 -14.83 13.58 -39.65
N ALA A 89 -15.06 14.90 -39.81
CA ALA A 89 -15.11 15.82 -38.65
C ALA A 89 -16.23 15.47 -37.66
N GLN A 90 -17.41 15.10 -38.18
CA GLN A 90 -18.52 14.62 -37.36
C GLN A 90 -18.16 13.35 -36.59
N SER A 91 -17.60 12.34 -37.31
CA SER A 91 -17.23 11.05 -36.71
C SER A 91 -16.20 11.21 -35.58
N GLU A 92 -15.25 12.13 -35.74
CA GLU A 92 -14.24 12.40 -34.71
C GLU A 92 -14.82 13.08 -33.48
N LEU A 93 -15.72 14.05 -33.69
CA LEU A 93 -16.44 14.69 -32.59
C LEU A 93 -17.22 13.65 -31.77
N GLU A 94 -18.04 12.86 -32.44
CA GLU A 94 -18.87 11.83 -31.80
C GLU A 94 -18.03 10.77 -31.09
N SER A 95 -16.88 10.36 -31.68
CA SER A 95 -15.96 9.43 -31.08
C SER A 95 -15.33 9.97 -29.79
N THR A 96 -15.03 11.27 -29.74
CA THR A 96 -14.47 11.90 -28.52
C THR A 96 -15.53 12.10 -27.46
N LEU A 97 -16.74 12.54 -27.86
CA LEU A 97 -17.88 12.66 -26.95
C LEU A 97 -18.22 11.32 -26.28
N ALA A 98 -18.12 10.22 -27.02
CA ALA A 98 -18.37 8.88 -26.49
C ALA A 98 -17.38 8.44 -25.39
N GLN A 99 -16.20 9.07 -25.30
CA GLN A 99 -15.20 8.77 -24.26
C GLN A 99 -15.51 9.45 -22.91
N LEU A 100 -16.17 10.61 -22.91
CA LEU A 100 -16.41 11.42 -21.72
C LEU A 100 -17.16 10.68 -20.59
N PRO A 101 -18.25 9.92 -20.86
CA PRO A 101 -18.96 9.23 -19.79
C PRO A 101 -18.06 8.26 -19.02
N GLY A 102 -17.25 7.48 -19.73
CA GLY A 102 -16.32 6.52 -19.11
C GLY A 102 -15.21 7.19 -18.30
N GLN A 103 -14.69 8.33 -18.78
CA GLN A 103 -13.69 9.10 -18.02
C GLN A 103 -14.28 9.73 -16.75
N ARG A 104 -15.49 10.30 -16.83
CA ARG A 104 -16.21 10.83 -15.67
C ARG A 104 -16.55 9.75 -14.65
N GLU A 105 -16.93 8.57 -15.12
CA GLU A 105 -17.13 7.41 -14.25
C GLU A 105 -15.84 7.05 -13.51
N ARG A 106 -14.71 6.98 -14.22
CA ARG A 106 -13.40 6.66 -13.63
C ARG A 106 -13.00 7.66 -12.53
N VAL A 107 -13.19 8.96 -12.76
CA VAL A 107 -12.91 9.98 -11.74
C VAL A 107 -13.75 9.72 -10.49
N ARG A 108 -15.07 9.53 -10.62
CA ARG A 108 -15.97 9.26 -9.48
C ARG A 108 -15.62 7.95 -8.75
N MET A 109 -15.21 6.91 -9.46
CA MET A 109 -14.78 5.66 -8.84
C MET A 109 -13.50 5.86 -8.01
N LEU A 110 -12.55 6.65 -8.50
CA LEU A 110 -11.31 6.97 -7.78
C LEU A 110 -11.55 7.88 -6.57
N GLU A 111 -12.47 8.87 -6.68
CA GLU A 111 -12.93 9.65 -5.53
C GLU A 111 -13.51 8.75 -4.43
N GLY A 112 -14.39 7.81 -4.81
CA GLY A 112 -14.94 6.82 -3.87
C GLY A 112 -13.90 5.92 -3.24
N ALA A 113 -12.93 5.45 -4.03
CA ALA A 113 -11.84 4.62 -3.54
C ALA A 113 -10.94 5.38 -2.55
N LEU A 114 -10.60 6.63 -2.87
CA LEU A 114 -9.81 7.49 -1.98
C LEU A 114 -10.55 7.76 -0.67
N ALA A 115 -11.84 8.08 -0.73
CA ALA A 115 -12.68 8.31 0.44
C ALA A 115 -12.71 7.08 1.37
N LEU A 116 -12.86 5.88 0.80
CA LEU A 116 -12.82 4.63 1.56
C LEU A 116 -11.48 4.44 2.28
N LEU A 117 -10.36 4.69 1.60
CA LEU A 117 -9.01 4.52 2.16
C LEU A 117 -8.73 5.49 3.32
N VAL A 118 -9.28 6.70 3.28
CA VAL A 118 -9.14 7.68 4.37
C VAL A 118 -10.23 7.58 5.44
N GLY A 119 -11.18 6.65 5.27
CA GLY A 119 -12.26 6.41 6.23
C GLY A 119 -13.38 7.46 6.21
N MET A 120 -13.57 8.12 5.10
CA MET A 120 -14.60 9.16 4.88
C MET A 120 -15.65 8.71 3.87
N THR A 121 -16.79 9.36 3.86
CA THR A 121 -17.72 9.27 2.73
C THR A 121 -17.22 10.15 1.58
N PRO A 122 -17.56 9.84 0.31
CA PRO A 122 -17.19 10.71 -0.82
C PRO A 122 -17.67 12.16 -0.66
N ALA A 123 -18.81 12.38 -0.05
CA ALA A 123 -19.34 13.72 0.20
C ALA A 123 -18.53 14.50 1.24
N GLU A 124 -18.07 13.85 2.31
CA GLU A 124 -17.18 14.45 3.31
C GLU A 124 -15.81 14.75 2.70
N LEU A 125 -15.25 13.81 1.94
CA LEU A 125 -13.98 14.00 1.25
C LEU A 125 -14.02 15.23 0.33
N MET A 126 -15.09 15.37 -0.46
CA MET A 126 -15.29 16.50 -1.37
C MET A 126 -15.51 17.84 -0.65
N ALA A 127 -16.03 17.80 0.60
CA ALA A 127 -16.26 19.02 1.39
C ALA A 127 -15.03 19.46 2.19
N GLU A 128 -14.21 18.52 2.67
CA GLU A 128 -13.06 18.81 3.54
C GLU A 128 -11.75 18.97 2.77
N LEU A 129 -11.57 18.23 1.69
CA LEU A 129 -10.41 18.38 0.84
C LEU A 129 -10.72 19.46 -0.20
N ASP A 130 -10.26 20.67 0.07
CA ASP A 130 -9.96 21.61 -1.00
C ASP A 130 -8.86 20.97 -1.83
N TYR A 131 -9.24 20.18 -2.84
CA TYR A 131 -8.30 19.48 -3.72
C TYR A 131 -7.35 20.45 -4.40
N GLY A 132 -7.53 21.76 -4.21
CA GLY A 132 -6.82 22.82 -4.88
C GLY A 132 -6.62 22.51 -6.36
N ASP A 133 -6.47 23.42 -7.21
CA ASP A 133 -6.07 23.22 -8.61
C ASP A 133 -4.60 22.72 -8.73
N THR A 134 -4.20 21.79 -7.84
CA THR A 134 -2.85 21.20 -7.93
C THR A 134 -2.80 20.29 -9.14
N GLU A 135 -2.30 20.83 -10.22
CA GLU A 135 -2.06 20.07 -11.43
C GLU A 135 -1.06 18.93 -11.16
N LEU A 136 -1.19 17.84 -11.90
CA LEU A 136 -0.31 16.66 -11.76
C LEU A 136 1.17 17.05 -11.90
N GLU A 137 1.46 18.05 -12.73
CA GLU A 137 2.78 18.64 -12.99
C GLU A 137 3.35 19.43 -11.82
N ALA A 138 2.49 19.97 -10.99
CA ALA A 138 2.89 20.78 -9.82
C ALA A 138 3.28 19.91 -8.61
N ILE A 139 3.04 18.59 -8.67
CA ILE A 139 3.43 17.67 -7.59
C ILE A 139 4.95 17.51 -7.62
N ALA A 140 5.62 18.16 -6.66
CA ALA A 140 7.07 18.09 -6.54
C ALA A 140 7.52 16.68 -6.12
N LEU A 141 8.45 16.13 -6.88
CA LEU A 141 9.15 14.91 -6.47
C LEU A 141 10.25 15.27 -5.47
N PRO A 142 10.51 14.41 -4.47
CA PRO A 142 11.66 14.58 -3.58
C PRO A 142 12.97 14.62 -4.36
N ASP A 143 13.89 15.50 -3.98
CA ASP A 143 15.22 15.61 -4.58
C ASP A 143 16.06 14.37 -4.24
N GLY A 144 16.16 13.45 -5.18
CA GLY A 144 17.03 12.28 -5.12
C GLY A 144 16.43 11.08 -4.36
N VAL A 145 16.99 9.91 -4.64
CA VAL A 145 16.71 8.68 -3.90
C VAL A 145 17.71 8.57 -2.77
N PRO A 146 17.27 8.43 -1.51
CA PRO A 146 18.21 8.24 -0.40
C PRO A 146 19.05 6.99 -0.60
N ALA A 147 20.37 7.13 -0.46
CA ALA A 147 21.27 5.99 -0.46
C ALA A 147 21.08 5.19 0.84
N VAL A 148 20.25 4.14 0.80
CA VAL A 148 20.01 3.26 1.95
C VAL A 148 20.90 2.05 1.84
N LEU A 149 21.72 1.82 2.87
CA LEU A 149 22.52 0.62 2.98
C LEU A 149 21.59 -0.61 3.15
N PRO A 150 21.91 -1.76 2.54
CA PRO A 150 21.12 -2.99 2.72
C PRO A 150 20.85 -3.37 4.17
N SER A 151 21.82 -3.16 5.06
CA SER A 151 21.66 -3.40 6.51
C SER A 151 20.65 -2.49 7.18
N ALA A 152 20.47 -1.25 6.71
CA ALA A 152 19.49 -0.33 7.25
C ALA A 152 18.05 -0.74 6.92
N LEU A 153 17.82 -1.44 5.82
CA LEU A 153 16.50 -1.98 5.47
C LEU A 153 16.00 -2.98 6.51
N LEU A 154 16.90 -3.84 7.02
CA LEU A 154 16.57 -4.85 8.03
C LEU A 154 16.03 -4.22 9.32
N LEU A 155 16.50 -3.03 9.68
CA LEU A 155 16.10 -2.32 10.89
C LEU A 155 14.88 -1.40 10.68
N ARG A 156 14.62 -0.97 9.45
CA ARG A 156 13.58 0.03 9.14
C ARG A 156 12.26 -0.59 8.69
N ARG A 157 12.32 -1.70 7.97
CA ARG A 157 11.10 -2.32 7.41
C ARG A 157 10.31 -3.03 8.50
N PRO A 158 9.05 -2.62 8.71
CA PRO A 158 8.24 -3.21 9.78
C PRO A 158 7.84 -4.67 9.48
N ASP A 159 7.72 -5.09 8.24
CA ASP A 159 7.44 -6.48 7.86
C ASP A 159 8.60 -7.42 8.22
N ILE A 160 9.86 -6.99 8.02
CA ILE A 160 11.05 -7.74 8.42
C ILE A 160 11.10 -7.85 9.94
N ARG A 161 10.88 -6.76 10.66
CA ARG A 161 10.86 -6.75 12.13
C ARG A 161 9.74 -7.61 12.71
N SER A 162 8.58 -7.62 12.06
CA SER A 162 7.47 -8.51 12.43
C SER A 162 7.86 -9.98 12.27
N ALA A 163 8.51 -10.36 11.15
CA ALA A 163 8.97 -11.72 10.92
C ALA A 163 10.09 -12.13 11.91
N GLU A 164 11.00 -11.22 12.25
CA GLU A 164 12.06 -11.42 13.25
C GLU A 164 11.46 -11.68 14.63
N ALA A 165 10.51 -10.85 15.08
CA ALA A 165 9.81 -11.04 16.34
C ALA A 165 9.06 -12.39 16.40
N GLY A 166 8.45 -12.81 15.28
CA GLY A 166 7.84 -14.14 15.14
C GLY A 166 8.85 -15.29 15.31
N LEU A 167 10.05 -15.12 14.78
CA LEU A 167 11.15 -16.10 14.94
C LEU A 167 11.60 -16.16 16.40
N VAL A 168 11.74 -15.01 17.09
CA VAL A 168 12.08 -14.96 18.52
C VAL A 168 11.02 -15.67 19.33
N ALA A 169 9.74 -15.43 19.07
CA ALA A 169 8.63 -16.11 19.76
C ALA A 169 8.68 -17.63 19.57
N ALA A 170 8.93 -18.12 18.33
CA ALA A 170 9.02 -19.53 18.03
C ALA A 170 10.22 -20.19 18.73
N ASN A 171 11.38 -19.53 18.76
CA ASN A 171 12.56 -20.01 19.50
C ASN A 171 12.30 -20.09 21.02
N ALA A 172 11.63 -19.09 21.60
CA ALA A 172 11.21 -19.15 23.00
C ALA A 172 10.27 -20.33 23.26
N GLY A 173 9.41 -20.67 22.30
CA GLY A 173 8.52 -21.83 22.31
C GLY A 173 9.27 -23.17 22.48
N ILE A 174 10.45 -23.34 21.91
CA ILE A 174 11.31 -24.51 22.14
C ILE A 174 11.64 -24.62 23.63
N GLY A 175 12.11 -23.51 24.23
CA GLY A 175 12.43 -23.49 25.66
C GLY A 175 11.24 -23.80 26.56
N VAL A 176 10.02 -23.37 26.20
CA VAL A 176 8.77 -23.74 26.89
C VAL A 176 8.52 -25.26 26.79
N ALA A 177 8.71 -25.84 25.59
CA ALA A 177 8.51 -27.27 25.37
C ALA A 177 9.54 -28.11 26.15
N GLU A 178 10.80 -27.72 26.15
CA GLU A 178 11.88 -28.35 26.89
C GLU A 178 11.64 -28.31 28.40
N ALA A 179 11.33 -27.13 28.95
CA ALA A 179 11.05 -26.95 30.37
C ALA A 179 9.80 -27.69 30.82
N SER A 180 8.80 -27.85 29.96
CA SER A 180 7.54 -28.53 30.26
C SER A 180 7.68 -30.04 30.49
N ARG A 181 8.80 -30.66 30.11
CA ARG A 181 9.09 -32.07 30.41
C ARG A 181 9.67 -32.27 31.82
N LEU A 182 10.03 -31.17 32.50
CA LEU A 182 10.63 -31.19 33.84
C LEU A 182 9.55 -31.00 34.92
N PRO A 183 9.79 -31.48 36.17
CA PRO A 183 8.81 -31.33 37.26
C PRO A 183 8.55 -29.85 37.60
N ARG A 184 7.29 -29.48 37.79
CA ARG A 184 6.87 -28.16 38.27
C ARG A 184 6.85 -28.13 39.80
N PHE A 185 7.28 -27.02 40.38
CA PHE A 185 7.29 -26.76 41.79
C PHE A 185 6.30 -25.67 42.12
N ASN A 186 5.19 -26.03 42.81
CA ASN A 186 4.16 -25.07 43.21
C ASN A 186 4.17 -24.90 44.71
N LEU A 187 4.11 -23.65 45.16
CA LEU A 187 3.89 -23.24 46.55
C LEU A 187 2.47 -22.75 46.70
N GLY A 188 1.71 -23.34 47.60
CA GLY A 188 0.35 -22.94 47.92
C GLY A 188 0.23 -22.34 49.30
N GLY A 189 -0.52 -21.27 49.45
CA GLY A 189 -0.92 -20.66 50.70
C GLY A 189 -2.45 -20.58 50.84
N LEU A 190 -2.98 -21.04 51.92
CA LEU A 190 -4.39 -20.91 52.25
C LEU A 190 -4.50 -20.07 53.55
N LEU A 191 -5.29 -19.03 53.48
CA LEU A 191 -5.73 -18.27 54.67
C LEU A 191 -7.24 -18.07 54.53
N GLY A 192 -7.99 -18.43 55.57
CA GLY A 192 -9.43 -18.30 55.55
C GLY A 192 -10.10 -18.65 56.86
N THR A 193 -11.42 -18.72 56.86
CA THR A 193 -12.23 -19.22 57.98
C THR A 193 -13.04 -20.43 57.51
N ALA A 194 -13.09 -21.46 58.34
CA ALA A 194 -13.92 -22.64 58.11
C ALA A 194 -14.69 -23.00 59.39
N ALA A 195 -15.98 -23.06 59.35
CA ALA A 195 -16.83 -23.41 60.47
C ALA A 195 -17.96 -24.37 59.99
N GLY A 196 -18.45 -25.22 60.91
CA GLY A 196 -19.58 -26.12 60.65
C GLY A 196 -20.92 -25.39 60.57
N ASP A 197 -21.05 -24.26 61.28
CA ASP A 197 -22.21 -23.37 61.30
C ASP A 197 -21.86 -21.95 60.86
N ALA A 198 -22.82 -21.31 60.18
CA ALA A 198 -22.62 -19.94 59.70
C ALA A 198 -22.38 -18.91 60.77
N GLY A 199 -22.87 -19.11 62.00
CA GLY A 199 -22.65 -18.26 63.16
C GLY A 199 -21.23 -18.28 63.69
N ASP A 200 -20.48 -19.33 63.43
CA ASP A 200 -19.11 -19.50 63.94
C ASP A 200 -18.03 -19.06 62.98
N LEU A 201 -18.38 -18.69 61.74
CA LEU A 201 -17.47 -18.32 60.67
C LEU A 201 -16.54 -17.14 61.03
N PHE A 202 -16.96 -16.25 61.91
CA PHE A 202 -16.19 -15.06 62.34
C PHE A 202 -15.58 -15.19 63.75
N THR A 203 -15.58 -16.38 64.32
CA THR A 203 -14.92 -16.65 65.59
C THR A 203 -13.44 -16.90 65.39
N SER A 204 -12.62 -16.63 66.39
CA SER A 204 -11.15 -16.87 66.34
C SER A 204 -10.82 -18.36 66.15
N ALA A 205 -11.74 -19.25 66.54
CA ALA A 205 -11.63 -20.72 66.36
C ALA A 205 -11.84 -21.17 64.91
N ALA A 206 -12.50 -20.37 64.08
CA ALA A 206 -12.75 -20.68 62.67
C ALA A 206 -11.57 -20.36 61.75
N GLY A 207 -10.55 -19.61 62.23
CA GLY A 207 -9.37 -19.24 61.43
C GLY A 207 -8.55 -20.46 61.04
N THR A 208 -8.35 -20.61 59.72
CA THR A 208 -7.56 -21.72 59.14
C THR A 208 -6.44 -21.13 58.26
N TRP A 209 -5.30 -21.72 58.37
CA TRP A 209 -4.20 -21.46 57.45
C TRP A 209 -3.50 -22.75 57.06
N GLY A 210 -2.89 -22.74 55.85
CA GLY A 210 -2.13 -23.88 55.35
C GLY A 210 -1.06 -23.43 54.38
N LEU A 211 0.09 -24.08 54.44
CA LEU A 211 1.16 -23.96 53.46
C LEU A 211 1.37 -25.31 52.81
N SER A 212 1.49 -25.34 51.51
CA SER A 212 1.77 -26.55 50.73
C SER A 212 2.89 -26.33 49.74
N ALA A 213 3.70 -27.34 49.53
CA ALA A 213 4.65 -27.42 48.44
C ALA A 213 4.37 -28.66 47.62
N THR A 214 4.13 -28.50 46.35
CA THR A 214 3.76 -29.60 45.45
C THR A 214 4.78 -29.70 44.31
N VAL A 215 5.25 -30.92 44.06
CA VAL A 215 6.10 -31.25 42.91
C VAL A 215 5.32 -32.15 41.98
N MET A 216 5.11 -31.73 40.75
CA MET A 216 4.34 -32.49 39.76
C MET A 216 5.07 -32.51 38.41
N GLY A 217 5.22 -33.68 37.80
CA GLY A 217 5.86 -33.83 36.50
C GLY A 217 5.58 -35.17 35.85
N PRO A 218 5.80 -35.33 34.56
CA PRO A 218 5.66 -36.57 33.85
C PRO A 218 6.80 -37.52 34.23
N LEU A 219 6.48 -38.71 34.73
CA LEU A 219 7.43 -39.79 34.95
C LEU A 219 7.51 -40.70 33.71
N PHE A 220 6.40 -40.90 33.02
CA PHE A 220 6.30 -41.72 31.84
C PHE A 220 5.21 -41.13 30.93
N ASP A 221 5.53 -40.75 29.74
CA ASP A 221 4.60 -40.06 28.81
C ASP A 221 4.58 -40.64 27.39
N PHE A 222 5.22 -41.80 27.18
CA PHE A 222 5.28 -42.51 25.91
C PHE A 222 5.75 -41.68 24.73
N GLY A 223 6.67 -40.73 24.94
CA GLY A 223 7.25 -39.88 23.92
C GLY A 223 6.48 -38.57 23.67
N ARG A 224 5.42 -38.27 24.41
CA ARG A 224 4.62 -37.04 24.24
C ARG A 224 5.47 -35.76 24.38
N SER A 225 6.33 -35.72 25.39
CA SER A 225 7.23 -34.55 25.60
C SER A 225 8.26 -34.43 24.46
N ALA A 226 8.82 -35.54 23.98
CA ALA A 226 9.74 -35.52 22.84
C ALA A 226 9.05 -34.99 21.57
N SER A 227 7.84 -35.48 21.26
CA SER A 227 7.09 -35.00 20.10
C SER A 227 6.67 -33.51 20.20
N ARG A 228 6.47 -33.00 21.42
CA ARG A 228 6.20 -31.56 21.63
C ARG A 228 7.44 -30.70 21.34
N ILE A 229 8.63 -31.16 21.74
CA ILE A 229 9.89 -30.47 21.45
C ILE A 229 10.12 -30.49 19.95
N GLU A 230 10.02 -31.63 19.29
CA GLU A 230 10.16 -31.76 17.84
C GLU A 230 9.16 -30.87 17.08
N THR A 231 7.92 -30.75 17.57
CA THR A 231 6.95 -29.82 17.00
C THR A 231 7.40 -28.35 17.16
N ALA A 232 7.90 -27.97 18.34
CA ALA A 232 8.39 -26.61 18.58
C ALA A 232 9.61 -26.28 17.74
N GLU A 233 10.54 -27.24 17.57
CA GLU A 233 11.72 -27.08 16.68
C GLU A 233 11.29 -26.89 15.22
N ALA A 234 10.33 -27.69 14.72
CA ALA A 234 9.80 -27.56 13.37
C ALA A 234 9.09 -26.22 13.14
N LEU A 235 8.36 -25.68 14.15
CA LEU A 235 7.76 -24.36 14.09
C LEU A 235 8.80 -23.25 14.08
N ALA A 236 9.90 -23.40 14.81
CA ALA A 236 11.00 -22.44 14.78
C ALA A 236 11.73 -22.46 13.43
N GLU A 237 11.95 -23.62 12.83
CA GLU A 237 12.49 -23.75 11.48
C GLU A 237 11.56 -23.10 10.44
N GLN A 238 10.27 -23.32 10.55
CA GLN A 238 9.27 -22.64 9.70
C GLN A 238 9.35 -21.11 9.83
N ALA A 239 9.45 -20.58 11.06
CA ALA A 239 9.59 -19.16 11.30
C ALA A 239 10.90 -18.60 10.74
N GLU A 240 12.00 -19.34 10.82
CA GLU A 240 13.28 -18.96 10.22
C GLU A 240 13.20 -18.87 8.69
N VAL A 241 12.59 -19.86 8.05
CA VAL A 241 12.38 -19.85 6.59
C VAL A 241 11.50 -18.65 6.19
N GLN A 242 10.44 -18.38 6.96
CA GLN A 242 9.57 -17.22 6.72
C GLN A 242 10.32 -15.90 6.85
N TYR A 243 11.15 -15.74 7.89
CA TYR A 243 12.00 -14.56 8.06
C TYR A 243 12.95 -14.36 6.87
N ARG A 244 13.66 -15.41 6.47
CA ARG A 244 14.58 -15.38 5.30
C ARG A 244 13.83 -15.02 4.01
N ALA A 245 12.63 -15.58 3.81
CA ALA A 245 11.81 -15.28 2.65
C ALA A 245 11.37 -13.81 2.63
N THR A 246 10.93 -13.26 3.77
CA THR A 246 10.56 -11.85 3.92
C THR A 246 11.74 -10.92 3.60
N VAL A 247 12.93 -11.23 4.11
CA VAL A 247 14.15 -10.46 3.80
C VAL A 247 14.48 -10.51 2.30
N ALA A 248 14.43 -11.68 1.68
CA ALA A 248 14.70 -11.83 0.25
C ALA A 248 13.68 -11.07 -0.62
N GLN A 249 12.40 -11.12 -0.24
CA GLN A 249 11.34 -10.37 -0.89
C GLN A 249 11.57 -8.87 -0.77
N ALA A 250 11.92 -8.37 0.42
CA ALA A 250 12.20 -6.96 0.66
C ALA A 250 13.32 -6.41 -0.25
N PHE A 251 14.42 -7.15 -0.39
CA PHE A 251 15.50 -6.76 -1.32
C PHE A 251 15.05 -6.76 -2.77
N ASN A 252 14.23 -7.73 -3.18
CA ASN A 252 13.70 -7.78 -4.53
C ASN A 252 12.72 -6.63 -4.81
N GLU A 253 11.89 -6.26 -3.84
CA GLU A 253 10.98 -5.11 -3.93
C GLU A 253 11.76 -3.79 -4.11
N VAL A 254 12.81 -3.56 -3.31
CA VAL A 254 13.66 -2.36 -3.47
C VAL A 254 14.31 -2.33 -4.85
N ARG A 255 14.88 -3.44 -5.31
CA ARG A 255 15.48 -3.53 -6.64
C ARG A 255 14.46 -3.19 -7.74
N ASN A 256 13.29 -3.80 -7.68
CA ASN A 256 12.25 -3.59 -8.69
C ASN A 256 11.71 -2.14 -8.64
N ALA A 257 11.57 -1.57 -7.44
CA ALA A 257 11.15 -0.19 -7.27
C ALA A 257 12.18 0.80 -7.84
N LEU A 258 13.48 0.56 -7.67
CA LEU A 258 14.55 1.36 -8.28
C LEU A 258 14.50 1.30 -9.81
N VAL A 259 14.38 0.11 -10.39
CA VAL A 259 14.25 -0.05 -11.85
C VAL A 259 13.02 0.67 -12.38
N SER A 260 11.87 0.56 -11.70
CA SER A 260 10.64 1.26 -12.08
C SER A 260 10.79 2.78 -11.96
N TYR A 261 11.48 3.24 -10.92
CA TYR A 261 11.76 4.66 -10.70
C TYR A 261 12.61 5.24 -11.85
N GLU A 262 13.69 4.60 -12.24
CA GLU A 262 14.55 5.03 -13.34
C GLU A 262 13.81 5.02 -14.67
N ALA A 263 13.20 3.88 -15.03
CA ALA A 263 12.49 3.72 -16.29
C ALA A 263 11.30 4.68 -16.45
N SER A 264 10.55 4.96 -15.35
CA SER A 264 9.44 5.92 -15.39
C SER A 264 9.93 7.35 -15.63
N GLY A 265 11.10 7.74 -15.12
CA GLY A 265 11.72 9.02 -15.38
C GLY A 265 12.07 9.20 -16.86
N GLU A 266 12.79 8.24 -17.44
CA GLU A 266 13.14 8.24 -18.86
C GLU A 266 11.89 8.28 -19.75
N ARG A 267 10.84 7.54 -19.36
CA ARG A 267 9.57 7.52 -20.09
C ARG A 267 8.86 8.87 -20.12
N VAL A 268 8.79 9.57 -18.98
CA VAL A 268 8.19 10.92 -18.92
C VAL A 268 8.94 11.88 -19.83
N GLU A 269 10.27 11.88 -19.80
CA GLU A 269 11.07 12.74 -20.66
C GLU A 269 10.89 12.43 -22.17
N ALA A 270 10.84 11.13 -22.53
CA ALA A 270 10.67 10.71 -23.91
C ALA A 270 9.29 11.10 -24.44
N ILE A 271 8.22 10.86 -23.67
CA ILE A 271 6.85 11.21 -24.07
C ILE A 271 6.66 12.73 -24.05
N GLY A 272 7.29 13.47 -23.12
CA GLY A 272 7.28 14.93 -23.11
C GLY A 272 7.86 15.52 -24.39
N ARG A 273 9.00 14.99 -24.87
CA ARG A 273 9.57 15.38 -26.17
C ARG A 273 8.64 15.01 -27.34
N GLN A 274 7.93 13.89 -27.26
CA GLN A 274 6.97 13.48 -28.28
C GLN A 274 5.76 14.43 -28.34
N VAL A 275 5.21 14.84 -27.17
CA VAL A 275 4.11 15.82 -27.11
C VAL A 275 4.55 17.13 -27.75
N ALA A 276 5.71 17.69 -27.39
CA ALA A 276 6.22 18.92 -28.00
C ALA A 276 6.39 18.83 -29.52
N ALA A 277 6.79 17.65 -30.04
CA ALA A 277 6.90 17.43 -31.47
C ALA A 277 5.52 17.37 -32.16
N PHE A 278 4.52 16.74 -31.53
CA PHE A 278 3.16 16.68 -32.07
C PHE A 278 2.43 18.02 -31.99
N GLU A 279 2.61 18.80 -30.92
CA GLU A 279 2.11 20.19 -30.84
C GLU A 279 2.60 21.02 -32.03
N ARG A 280 3.89 20.94 -32.33
CA ARG A 280 4.46 21.66 -33.48
C ARG A 280 3.93 21.11 -34.81
N THR A 281 3.73 19.80 -34.91
CA THR A 281 3.15 19.16 -36.09
C THR A 281 1.72 19.63 -36.32
N LEU A 282 0.90 19.70 -35.28
CA LEU A 282 -0.47 20.17 -35.35
C LEU A 282 -0.53 21.64 -35.79
N GLU A 283 0.30 22.50 -35.19
CA GLU A 283 0.38 23.94 -35.57
C GLU A 283 0.66 24.10 -37.07
N LEU A 284 1.63 23.33 -37.58
CA LEU A 284 1.96 23.37 -39.03
C LEU A 284 0.85 22.79 -39.91
N ALA A 285 0.20 21.71 -39.47
CA ALA A 285 -0.90 21.09 -40.20
C ALA A 285 -2.10 22.04 -40.29
N GLU A 286 -2.44 22.77 -39.21
CA GLU A 286 -3.52 23.76 -39.19
C GLU A 286 -3.26 24.93 -40.14
N VAL A 287 -2.04 25.46 -40.18
CA VAL A 287 -1.69 26.54 -41.14
C VAL A 287 -1.81 26.04 -42.54
N ARG A 288 -1.22 24.88 -42.87
CA ARG A 288 -1.25 24.30 -44.23
C ARG A 288 -2.65 23.92 -44.69
N TYR A 289 -3.49 23.45 -43.77
CA TYR A 289 -4.89 23.14 -44.06
C TYR A 289 -5.69 24.39 -44.37
N ARG A 290 -5.53 25.46 -43.59
CA ARG A 290 -6.18 26.77 -43.85
C ARG A 290 -5.80 27.37 -45.19
N GLU A 291 -4.54 27.21 -45.59
CA GLU A 291 -4.01 27.69 -46.87
C GLU A 291 -4.29 26.74 -48.04
N GLY A 292 -4.95 25.58 -47.81
CA GLY A 292 -5.32 24.61 -48.84
C GLY A 292 -4.17 23.75 -49.36
N PHE A 293 -3.03 23.70 -48.67
CA PHE A 293 -1.86 22.91 -49.08
C PHE A 293 -1.95 21.43 -48.69
N VAL A 294 -2.81 21.09 -47.72
CA VAL A 294 -3.04 19.70 -47.26
C VAL A 294 -4.53 19.46 -47.12
N GLY A 295 -4.94 18.18 -47.20
CA GLY A 295 -6.33 17.76 -46.98
C GLY A 295 -6.71 17.68 -45.52
N PHE A 296 -8.00 17.51 -45.23
CA PHE A 296 -8.51 17.41 -43.86
C PHE A 296 -7.93 16.23 -43.10
N ILE A 297 -7.58 15.14 -43.78
CA ILE A 297 -7.06 13.91 -43.15
C ILE A 297 -5.72 14.13 -42.46
N GLU A 298 -4.83 14.99 -43.04
CA GLU A 298 -3.54 15.30 -42.43
C GLU A 298 -3.67 16.13 -41.14
N LEU A 299 -4.63 17.04 -41.13
CA LEU A 299 -4.98 17.80 -39.93
C LEU A 299 -5.53 16.87 -38.86
N LEU A 300 -6.43 15.98 -39.23
CA LEU A 300 -7.06 15.02 -38.37
C LEU A 300 -6.06 14.05 -37.74
N ASP A 301 -5.11 13.55 -38.53
CA ASP A 301 -4.06 12.66 -38.04
C ASP A 301 -3.13 13.36 -37.03
N ALA A 302 -2.80 14.64 -37.26
CA ALA A 302 -2.02 15.45 -36.31
C ALA A 302 -2.78 15.65 -34.98
N GLN A 303 -4.07 15.96 -35.04
CA GLN A 303 -4.92 16.10 -33.84
C GLN A 303 -5.03 14.80 -33.03
N ARG A 304 -5.22 13.67 -33.71
CA ARG A 304 -5.27 12.35 -33.07
C ARG A 304 -3.95 11.98 -32.38
N ALA A 305 -2.83 12.25 -33.09
CA ALA A 305 -1.51 11.96 -32.56
C ALA A 305 -1.19 12.79 -31.31
N LEU A 306 -1.54 14.08 -31.30
CA LEU A 306 -1.36 14.94 -30.13
C LEU A 306 -2.21 14.47 -28.95
N LEU A 307 -3.51 14.23 -29.12
CA LEU A 307 -4.39 13.73 -28.08
C LEU A 307 -3.85 12.45 -27.46
N ALA A 308 -3.45 11.49 -28.30
CA ALA A 308 -2.89 10.23 -27.81
C ALA A 308 -1.60 10.43 -26.99
N ALA A 309 -0.73 11.34 -27.42
CA ALA A 309 0.52 11.65 -26.72
C ALA A 309 0.29 12.39 -25.40
N GLU A 310 -0.65 13.32 -25.32
CA GLU A 310 -1.02 14.03 -24.07
C GLU A 310 -1.61 13.08 -23.02
N LEU A 311 -2.51 12.17 -23.46
CA LEU A 311 -3.05 11.15 -22.57
C LEU A 311 -1.95 10.21 -22.08
N ALA A 312 -1.03 9.78 -22.96
CA ALA A 312 0.12 8.96 -22.59
C ALA A 312 1.08 9.69 -21.63
N LEU A 313 1.27 11.01 -21.80
CA LEU A 313 2.06 11.82 -20.88
C LEU A 313 1.42 11.86 -19.48
N SER A 314 0.11 12.04 -19.39
CA SER A 314 -0.61 11.99 -18.12
C SER A 314 -0.41 10.66 -17.39
N GLU A 315 -0.46 9.54 -18.11
CA GLU A 315 -0.20 8.21 -17.55
C GLU A 315 1.27 8.06 -17.11
N ALA A 316 2.23 8.48 -17.94
CA ALA A 316 3.64 8.40 -17.60
C ALA A 316 4.01 9.22 -16.36
N MET A 317 3.42 10.42 -16.19
CA MET A 317 3.59 11.24 -15.01
C MET A 317 3.03 10.58 -13.75
N ARG A 318 1.82 10.01 -13.82
CA ARG A 318 1.25 9.21 -12.74
C ARG A 318 2.17 8.03 -12.38
N ASP A 319 2.63 7.27 -13.39
CA ASP A 319 3.53 6.13 -13.19
C ASP A 319 4.82 6.55 -12.49
N ARG A 320 5.36 7.71 -12.84
CA ARG A 320 6.55 8.28 -12.19
C ARG A 320 6.31 8.59 -10.71
N LEU A 321 5.19 9.24 -10.40
CA LEU A 321 4.80 9.56 -9.03
C LEU A 321 4.56 8.30 -8.19
N THR A 322 3.84 7.33 -8.76
CA THR A 322 3.55 6.05 -8.11
C THR A 322 4.82 5.21 -7.91
N ALA A 323 5.74 5.18 -8.89
CA ALA A 323 7.03 4.52 -8.74
C ALA A 323 7.87 5.14 -7.62
N THR A 324 7.83 6.47 -7.49
CA THR A 324 8.48 7.18 -6.38
C THR A 324 7.89 6.77 -5.04
N ALA A 325 6.57 6.80 -4.88
CA ALA A 325 5.89 6.39 -3.65
C ALA A 325 6.19 4.92 -3.30
N THR A 326 6.18 4.04 -4.31
CA THR A 326 6.51 2.61 -4.16
C THR A 326 7.94 2.41 -3.70
N LEU A 327 8.89 3.20 -4.21
CA LEU A 327 10.28 3.16 -3.79
C LEU A 327 10.43 3.57 -2.31
N PHE A 328 9.79 4.66 -1.90
CA PHE A 328 9.79 5.08 -0.50
C PHE A 328 9.17 4.01 0.42
N LYS A 329 8.06 3.39 0.02
CA LYS A 329 7.47 2.25 0.72
C LYS A 329 8.46 1.09 0.84
N ALA A 330 9.10 0.68 -0.26
CA ALA A 330 10.04 -0.43 -0.28
C ALA A 330 11.27 -0.18 0.61
N LEU A 331 11.67 1.07 0.77
CA LEU A 331 12.76 1.49 1.66
C LEU A 331 12.34 1.58 3.15
N GLY A 332 11.09 1.24 3.49
CA GLY A 332 10.57 1.21 4.86
C GLY A 332 9.83 2.47 5.30
N GLY A 333 9.55 3.42 4.40
CA GLY A 333 8.85 4.66 4.71
C GLY A 333 9.62 5.58 5.67
N GLY A 334 8.94 6.66 6.15
CA GLY A 334 9.40 7.42 7.32
C GLY A 334 10.69 8.22 7.15
N TRP A 335 10.91 8.81 5.98
CA TRP A 335 11.99 9.78 5.80
C TRP A 335 11.64 11.06 6.55
N GLN A 336 12.17 11.20 7.75
CA GLN A 336 12.29 12.52 8.35
C GLN A 336 13.39 13.23 7.55
N VAL A 337 13.04 14.31 6.87
CA VAL A 337 14.02 15.30 6.44
C VAL A 337 14.56 15.85 7.75
N GLU A 338 15.78 15.45 8.12
CA GLU A 338 16.52 16.13 9.18
C GLU A 338 16.72 17.57 8.67
N GLY A 339 15.93 18.49 9.27
CA GLY A 339 16.04 19.91 9.05
C GLY A 339 17.23 20.50 9.79
#